data_fd1c030c0f7e5028e17a89469f71b2ff
#
_entry.id   fd1c030c0f7e5028e17a89469f71b2ff
#
_cell.length_a   1.000
_cell.length_b   1.000
_cell.length_c   1.000
_cell.angle_alpha   90.00
_cell.angle_beta   90.00
_cell.angle_gamma   90.00
#
_symmetry.space_group_name_H-M   'P 1'
#
loop_
_entity.id
_entity.type
_entity.pdbx_description
1 polymer ?
#
loop_
_entity_poly.entity_id
_entity_poly.type
_entity_poly.pdbx_seq_one_letter_code
_entity_poly.pdbx_strand_id
1 'polypeptide(L)'
;DAASRPLHHSLRERSPSPSLRDREDFAPQLHIPAFPPICAPIMQIPGHIDPVTTGTVPLRGGNRIDLVGLTRDAIGGVLVEAGLDAKGAKLRAKQIWHWMYHRGVTDFEAMTDIAKTMRPWLTDRFIIGRPTVREAQVSSDGTRKWLLAAADGQEYEMVFIPDADRGTLCVSSQVGCTLNCRFCHTGTMRLVRNLAAGEIVGQVMLARDELGEWPKGTMAGFGPDPEDEDDEEGGHYTADGRILTNIVMMGMGEPLYNFDEVKGALKIVMDGDGLALSRRRITLSTSGVVPMMARAGEEIGVNLAVSLHAVSKEIRDEIVPLNRKYGIDELLKACADYPGAGNSRRITFEYVMLKDKNDSDDDARELVRLIKQYGLHAKVNLIPFNPWPGAMYECSSPERVRAFSNLIFKSGISAPVRTPRGRDIMAACGQLKSAATKPSRAELDRIADEKQAALG
;
A
#
# COMPACT_ATOMS: atom_id res chain seq x y z
N ASP A 1 -21.33 73.70 -20.08
CA ASP A 1 -21.37 73.62 -21.55
C ASP A 1 -21.10 72.18 -21.97
N ALA A 2 -22.15 71.58 -22.39
CA ALA A 2 -22.26 70.22 -22.84
C ALA A 2 -21.92 70.08 -24.30
N ALA A 3 -21.26 69.00 -24.69
CA ALA A 3 -21.28 68.57 -26.07
C ALA A 3 -21.42 67.02 -26.09
N SER A 4 -22.58 66.64 -26.50
CA SER A 4 -23.06 65.30 -26.82
C SER A 4 -22.28 64.70 -28.02
N ARG A 5 -21.92 63.42 -27.97
CA ARG A 5 -21.61 62.59 -29.15
C ARG A 5 -22.46 61.32 -29.13
N PRO A 6 -22.96 60.90 -30.31
CA PRO A 6 -23.92 59.82 -30.42
C PRO A 6 -23.22 58.42 -30.45
N LEU A 7 -23.92 57.47 -29.85
CA LEU A 7 -23.59 56.02 -29.87
C LEU A 7 -23.98 55.41 -31.22
N HIS A 8 -23.01 54.83 -31.92
CA HIS A 8 -23.24 53.99 -33.08
C HIS A 8 -23.58 52.56 -32.59
N HIS A 9 -24.82 52.13 -32.78
CA HIS A 9 -25.23 50.74 -32.70
C HIS A 9 -24.80 50.05 -34.02
N SER A 10 -23.87 49.09 -33.94
CA SER A 10 -23.65 48.11 -34.99
C SER A 10 -24.39 46.81 -34.61
N LEU A 11 -25.47 46.53 -35.33
CA LEU A 11 -26.17 45.26 -35.36
C LEU A 11 -25.25 44.18 -35.93
N ARG A 12 -24.79 43.25 -35.10
CA ARG A 12 -24.24 41.96 -35.57
C ARG A 12 -25.39 41.02 -35.74
N GLU A 13 -25.62 40.57 -36.96
CA GLU A 13 -26.54 39.50 -37.34
C GLU A 13 -26.18 38.24 -36.60
N ARG A 14 -27.15 37.66 -35.91
CA ARG A 14 -27.06 36.31 -35.31
C ARG A 14 -27.35 35.28 -36.39
N SER A 15 -26.39 34.43 -36.70
CA SER A 15 -26.58 33.21 -37.48
C SER A 15 -27.54 32.27 -36.77
N PRO A 16 -28.47 31.60 -37.47
CA PRO A 16 -29.39 30.65 -36.85
C PRO A 16 -28.69 29.43 -36.31
N SER A 17 -29.11 28.96 -35.12
CA SER A 17 -28.66 27.74 -34.49
C SER A 17 -29.07 26.52 -35.34
N PRO A 18 -28.20 25.48 -35.43
CA PRO A 18 -28.56 24.24 -36.12
C PRO A 18 -29.68 23.49 -35.42
N SER A 19 -30.60 22.93 -36.19
CA SER A 19 -31.77 22.19 -35.74
C SER A 19 -31.39 20.90 -35.00
N LEU A 20 -32.24 20.51 -34.03
CA LEU A 20 -32.10 19.35 -33.12
C LEU A 20 -32.08 17.94 -33.81
N ARG A 21 -31.84 17.87 -35.11
CA ARG A 21 -31.85 16.57 -35.85
C ARG A 21 -30.48 15.97 -36.15
N ASP A 22 -29.37 16.68 -35.85
CA ASP A 22 -28.01 16.21 -36.19
C ASP A 22 -27.18 15.82 -34.96
N ARG A 23 -27.80 15.29 -33.90
CA ARG A 23 -27.11 14.88 -32.66
C ARG A 23 -27.01 13.37 -32.43
N GLU A 24 -27.16 12.56 -33.43
CA GLU A 24 -27.10 11.09 -33.24
C GLU A 24 -25.75 10.43 -33.59
N ASP A 25 -24.71 11.15 -34.05
CA ASP A 25 -23.47 10.50 -34.50
C ASP A 25 -22.16 10.95 -33.82
N PHE A 26 -22.20 11.43 -32.58
CA PHE A 26 -20.99 11.66 -31.78
C PHE A 26 -21.06 10.98 -30.42
N ALA A 27 -21.09 9.64 -30.44
CA ALA A 27 -20.60 8.85 -29.32
C ALA A 27 -19.07 8.78 -29.45
N PRO A 28 -18.25 9.28 -28.49
CA PRO A 28 -16.83 9.06 -28.52
C PRO A 28 -16.61 7.54 -28.42
N GLN A 29 -16.07 6.93 -29.48
CA GLN A 29 -15.54 5.56 -29.43
C GLN A 29 -14.38 5.61 -28.43
N LEU A 30 -14.66 5.26 -27.18
CA LEU A 30 -13.65 4.91 -26.22
C LEU A 30 -12.89 3.72 -26.77
N HIS A 31 -11.71 3.98 -27.33
CA HIS A 31 -10.76 2.96 -27.72
C HIS A 31 -10.26 2.30 -26.43
N ILE A 32 -11.00 1.26 -25.98
CA ILE A 32 -10.55 0.40 -24.88
C ILE A 32 -9.49 -0.50 -25.51
N PRO A 33 -8.21 -0.40 -25.12
CA PRO A 33 -7.20 -1.30 -25.63
C PRO A 33 -7.62 -2.74 -25.36
N ALA A 34 -7.40 -3.64 -26.32
CA ALA A 34 -7.70 -5.06 -26.18
C ALA A 34 -6.94 -5.58 -24.94
N PHE A 35 -7.69 -6.02 -23.92
CA PHE A 35 -7.08 -6.64 -22.75
C PHE A 35 -6.35 -7.92 -23.19
N PRO A 36 -5.10 -8.14 -22.72
CA PRO A 36 -4.48 -9.45 -22.85
C PRO A 36 -5.38 -10.50 -22.17
N PRO A 37 -5.31 -11.77 -22.56
CA PRO A 37 -6.14 -12.81 -21.96
C PRO A 37 -5.98 -12.81 -20.45
N ILE A 38 -7.05 -12.50 -19.75
CA ILE A 38 -7.08 -12.24 -18.30
C ILE A 38 -6.77 -13.51 -17.50
N CYS A 39 -6.92 -14.69 -18.13
CA CYS A 39 -6.69 -16.00 -17.56
C CYS A 39 -5.75 -16.86 -18.45
N ALA A 40 -4.56 -16.36 -18.76
CA ALA A 40 -3.54 -17.20 -19.40
C ALA A 40 -3.01 -18.26 -18.40
N PRO A 41 -2.69 -19.48 -18.86
CA PRO A 41 -2.05 -20.48 -18.00
C PRO A 41 -0.75 -19.92 -17.45
N ILE A 42 -0.39 -20.35 -16.24
CA ILE A 42 0.84 -19.94 -15.54
C ILE A 42 2.02 -20.33 -16.44
N MET A 43 2.64 -19.35 -17.11
CA MET A 43 3.88 -19.56 -17.83
C MET A 43 5.01 -19.78 -16.84
N GLN A 44 5.96 -20.66 -17.21
CA GLN A 44 7.16 -20.93 -16.43
C GLN A 44 7.91 -19.63 -16.14
N ILE A 45 8.37 -19.48 -14.89
CA ILE A 45 9.04 -18.32 -14.34
C ILE A 45 10.29 -18.00 -15.17
N PRO A 46 10.40 -16.85 -15.84
CA PRO A 46 11.65 -16.44 -16.45
C PRO A 46 12.60 -15.90 -15.40
N GLY A 47 13.78 -16.49 -15.31
CA GLY A 47 14.99 -15.89 -14.75
C GLY A 47 14.95 -15.50 -13.28
N HIS A 48 15.52 -16.37 -12.46
CA HIS A 48 16.02 -16.02 -11.12
C HIS A 48 17.06 -14.89 -11.29
N ILE A 49 16.81 -13.73 -10.72
CA ILE A 49 17.84 -12.70 -10.57
C ILE A 49 18.59 -13.07 -9.29
N ASP A 50 19.91 -13.18 -9.37
CA ASP A 50 20.75 -13.37 -8.20
C ASP A 50 20.38 -12.32 -7.13
N PRO A 51 20.32 -12.71 -5.84
CA PRO A 51 19.96 -11.76 -4.78
C PRO A 51 20.92 -10.57 -4.85
N VAL A 52 20.35 -9.38 -5.10
CA VAL A 52 21.09 -8.14 -5.03
C VAL A 52 21.64 -8.07 -3.61
N THR A 53 22.93 -8.21 -3.45
CA THR A 53 23.62 -7.99 -2.18
C THR A 53 23.59 -6.49 -1.86
N THR A 54 22.40 -6.01 -1.45
CA THR A 54 22.32 -4.73 -0.79
C THR A 54 23.06 -4.85 0.54
N GLY A 55 23.95 -3.92 0.83
CA GLY A 55 24.73 -3.90 2.08
C GLY A 55 23.87 -3.64 3.31
N THR A 56 22.68 -4.26 3.38
CA THR A 56 21.73 -4.13 4.46
C THR A 56 22.19 -4.95 5.65
N VAL A 57 22.45 -4.25 6.74
CA VAL A 57 22.76 -4.89 8.02
C VAL A 57 21.53 -5.68 8.47
N PRO A 58 21.65 -7.01 8.72
CA PRO A 58 20.52 -7.78 9.24
C PRO A 58 20.03 -7.13 10.54
N LEU A 59 18.71 -7.11 10.77
CA LEU A 59 18.06 -6.67 12.03
C LEU A 59 18.49 -7.55 13.25
N ARG A 60 19.68 -8.07 13.25
CA ARG A 60 20.32 -8.83 14.34
C ARG A 60 21.29 -7.90 15.04
N GLY A 61 20.75 -7.17 15.99
CA GLY A 61 21.57 -6.21 16.71
C GLY A 61 22.21 -6.69 17.98
N GLY A 62 22.26 -7.92 18.33
CA GLY A 62 22.72 -8.28 19.67
C GLY A 62 21.97 -7.42 20.71
N ASN A 63 22.71 -6.75 21.63
CA ASN A 63 22.12 -5.84 22.65
C ASN A 63 21.78 -4.42 22.14
N ARG A 64 21.83 -4.15 20.82
CA ARG A 64 21.55 -2.80 20.28
C ARG A 64 20.07 -2.62 19.96
N ILE A 65 19.56 -1.42 20.24
CA ILE A 65 18.16 -1.05 19.96
C ILE A 65 18.06 -0.55 18.52
N ASP A 66 17.10 -1.10 17.76
CA ASP A 66 16.76 -0.56 16.45
C ASP A 66 15.88 0.69 16.60
N LEU A 67 16.32 1.78 16.00
CA LEU A 67 15.60 3.05 16.04
C LEU A 67 14.48 3.14 14.99
N VAL A 68 14.46 2.24 13.99
CA VAL A 68 13.41 2.21 12.97
C VAL A 68 12.10 1.74 13.57
N GLY A 69 11.03 2.50 13.32
CA GLY A 69 9.70 2.25 13.90
C GLY A 69 9.44 2.95 15.22
N LEU A 70 10.45 3.56 15.85
CA LEU A 70 10.25 4.40 17.01
C LEU A 70 9.79 5.80 16.59
N THR A 71 8.88 6.39 17.36
CA THR A 71 8.52 7.80 17.19
C THR A 71 9.68 8.71 17.66
N ARG A 72 9.66 10.01 17.31
CA ARG A 72 10.67 10.96 17.78
C ARG A 72 10.80 11.00 19.31
N ASP A 73 9.65 10.96 19.99
CA ASP A 73 9.61 10.96 21.46
C ASP A 73 10.18 9.65 22.02
N ALA A 74 9.86 8.50 21.39
CA ALA A 74 10.42 7.22 21.78
C ALA A 74 11.94 7.15 21.53
N ILE A 75 12.44 7.70 20.41
CA ILE A 75 13.89 7.86 20.18
C ILE A 75 14.51 8.71 21.30
N GLY A 76 13.88 9.84 21.65
CA GLY A 76 14.31 10.66 22.78
C GLY A 76 14.37 9.87 24.09
N GLY A 77 13.35 9.06 24.36
CA GLY A 77 13.28 8.21 25.55
C GLY A 77 14.43 7.21 25.64
N VAL A 78 14.69 6.43 24.58
CA VAL A 78 15.80 5.44 24.60
C VAL A 78 17.18 6.10 24.67
N LEU A 79 17.33 7.32 24.14
CA LEU A 79 18.56 8.10 24.30
C LEU A 79 18.78 8.56 25.76
N VAL A 80 17.71 8.94 26.47
CA VAL A 80 17.77 9.27 27.91
C VAL A 80 18.10 8.02 28.74
N GLU A 81 17.44 6.90 28.45
CA GLU A 81 17.74 5.61 29.10
C GLU A 81 19.19 5.18 28.88
N ALA A 82 19.77 5.52 27.72
CA ALA A 82 21.17 5.27 27.43
C ALA A 82 22.15 6.27 28.07
N GLY A 83 21.67 7.28 28.82
CA GLY A 83 22.48 8.20 29.61
C GLY A 83 22.62 9.61 29.03
N LEU A 84 21.88 10.01 28.01
CA LEU A 84 21.83 11.42 27.59
C LEU A 84 20.90 12.22 28.50
N ASP A 85 21.26 13.51 28.72
CA ASP A 85 20.33 14.44 29.32
C ASP A 85 19.11 14.71 28.42
N ALA A 86 17.97 15.06 29.03
CA ALA A 86 16.69 15.19 28.29
C ALA A 86 16.74 16.25 27.18
N LYS A 87 17.47 17.35 27.34
CA LYS A 87 17.60 18.39 26.32
C LYS A 87 18.45 17.90 25.14
N GLY A 88 19.59 17.27 25.46
CA GLY A 88 20.47 16.65 24.47
C GLY A 88 19.75 15.53 23.70
N ALA A 89 19.00 14.64 24.36
CA ALA A 89 18.24 13.57 23.78
C ALA A 89 17.18 14.08 22.80
N LYS A 90 16.42 15.12 23.16
CA LYS A 90 15.41 15.73 22.26
C LYS A 90 16.04 16.29 20.98
N LEU A 91 17.18 16.97 21.09
CA LEU A 91 17.92 17.50 19.95
C LEU A 91 18.42 16.35 19.04
N ARG A 92 19.04 15.31 19.64
CA ARG A 92 19.57 14.17 18.89
C ARG A 92 18.46 13.34 18.23
N ALA A 93 17.33 13.14 18.91
CA ALA A 93 16.17 12.47 18.32
C ALA A 93 15.70 13.17 17.02
N LYS A 94 15.67 14.51 17.00
CA LYS A 94 15.32 15.28 15.80
C LYS A 94 16.36 15.09 14.68
N GLN A 95 17.65 15.14 14.99
CA GLN A 95 18.73 14.96 14.01
C GLN A 95 18.71 13.53 13.44
N ILE A 96 18.67 12.51 14.30
CA ILE A 96 18.61 11.09 13.91
C ILE A 96 17.38 10.84 13.05
N TRP A 97 16.21 11.37 13.44
CA TRP A 97 14.98 11.28 12.65
C TRP A 97 15.14 11.76 11.22
N HIS A 98 15.71 12.98 11.06
CA HIS A 98 15.95 13.56 9.75
C HIS A 98 16.91 12.72 8.91
N TRP A 99 18.03 12.28 9.47
CA TRP A 99 18.99 11.43 8.77
C TRP A 99 18.41 10.09 8.39
N MET A 100 17.61 9.49 9.27
CA MET A 100 17.03 8.17 9.09
C MET A 100 15.89 8.18 8.07
N TYR A 101 14.91 9.08 8.23
CA TYR A 101 13.66 9.05 7.44
C TYR A 101 13.59 10.04 6.29
N HIS A 102 14.41 11.08 6.29
CA HIS A 102 14.48 12.02 5.17
C HIS A 102 15.65 11.71 4.23
N ARG A 103 16.80 11.31 4.80
CA ARG A 103 18.03 11.03 4.06
C ARG A 103 18.30 9.54 3.78
N GLY A 104 17.59 8.63 4.42
CA GLY A 104 17.76 7.18 4.26
C GLY A 104 19.05 6.60 4.85
N VAL A 105 19.75 7.35 5.69
CA VAL A 105 21.05 6.93 6.25
C VAL A 105 20.89 5.75 7.18
N THR A 106 21.77 4.78 7.07
CA THR A 106 21.86 3.57 7.93
C THR A 106 23.05 3.59 8.88
N ASP A 107 24.00 4.53 8.67
CA ASP A 107 25.21 4.64 9.45
C ASP A 107 25.27 6.00 10.19
N PHE A 108 25.49 5.97 11.49
CA PHE A 108 25.63 7.20 12.30
C PHE A 108 26.87 8.02 11.92
N GLU A 109 27.90 7.42 11.32
CA GLU A 109 29.09 8.16 10.87
C GLU A 109 28.77 9.14 9.73
N ALA A 110 27.74 8.89 8.95
CA ALA A 110 27.26 9.80 7.90
C ALA A 110 26.52 11.04 8.43
N MET A 111 26.13 11.05 9.71
CA MET A 111 25.34 12.14 10.34
C MET A 111 26.24 13.33 10.72
N THR A 112 26.51 14.21 9.74
CA THR A 112 27.53 15.27 9.88
C THR A 112 27.19 16.37 10.89
N ASP A 113 25.92 16.57 11.23
CA ASP A 113 25.44 17.50 12.25
C ASP A 113 25.44 16.93 13.69
N ILE A 114 25.80 15.65 13.84
CA ILE A 114 26.07 15.01 15.12
C ILE A 114 27.59 15.02 15.37
N ALA A 115 28.00 15.46 16.58
CA ALA A 115 29.40 15.53 16.95
C ALA A 115 30.12 14.19 16.72
N LYS A 116 31.33 14.23 16.11
CA LYS A 116 32.11 13.03 15.77
C LYS A 116 32.37 12.13 17.00
N THR A 117 32.54 12.72 18.20
CA THR A 117 32.75 11.96 19.44
C THR A 117 31.50 11.21 19.92
N MET A 118 30.32 11.59 19.44
CA MET A 118 29.05 10.94 19.83
C MET A 118 28.65 9.80 18.89
N ARG A 119 29.12 9.81 17.64
CA ARG A 119 28.73 8.80 16.64
C ARG A 119 29.12 7.37 17.05
N PRO A 120 30.35 7.11 17.54
CA PRO A 120 30.69 5.78 18.06
C PRO A 120 29.80 5.35 19.23
N TRP A 121 29.47 6.28 20.15
CA TRP A 121 28.55 6.00 21.26
C TRP A 121 27.16 5.59 20.80
N LEU A 122 26.64 6.20 19.70
CA LEU A 122 25.39 5.80 19.06
C LEU A 122 25.52 4.42 18.41
N THR A 123 26.58 4.18 17.65
CA THR A 123 26.83 2.91 16.94
C THR A 123 26.93 1.72 17.88
N ASP A 124 27.50 1.92 19.08
CA ASP A 124 27.63 0.85 20.08
C ASP A 124 26.27 0.43 20.67
N ARG A 125 25.27 1.31 20.70
CA ARG A 125 23.99 1.13 21.41
C ARG A 125 22.80 0.97 20.51
N PHE A 126 22.86 1.53 19.33
CA PHE A 126 21.72 1.63 18.41
C PHE A 126 22.06 1.13 17.01
N ILE A 127 21.02 0.76 16.26
CA ILE A 127 21.09 0.48 14.83
C ILE A 127 19.97 1.20 14.09
N ILE A 128 20.16 1.40 12.80
CA ILE A 128 19.15 1.87 11.85
C ILE A 128 18.96 0.75 10.85
N GLY A 129 18.05 -0.18 11.20
CA GLY A 129 17.87 -1.42 10.47
C GLY A 129 17.18 -1.27 9.10
N ARG A 130 17.35 -2.29 8.29
CA ARG A 130 16.56 -2.59 7.09
C ARG A 130 16.16 -4.05 7.11
N PRO A 131 14.99 -4.43 6.56
CA PRO A 131 14.67 -5.83 6.33
C PRO A 131 15.74 -6.48 5.45
N THR A 132 16.05 -7.74 5.71
CA THR A 132 16.97 -8.49 4.85
C THR A 132 16.22 -8.99 3.63
N VAL A 133 16.70 -8.65 2.43
CA VAL A 133 16.19 -9.21 1.17
C VAL A 133 16.68 -10.65 1.02
N ARG A 134 15.75 -11.60 0.93
CA ARG A 134 16.03 -13.00 0.61
C ARG A 134 15.98 -13.27 -0.88
N GLU A 135 15.01 -12.65 -1.53
CA GLU A 135 14.79 -12.79 -2.96
C GLU A 135 14.19 -11.49 -3.50
N ALA A 136 14.62 -11.10 -4.71
CA ALA A 136 14.06 -10.01 -5.46
C ALA A 136 13.69 -10.50 -6.86
N GLN A 137 12.49 -10.17 -7.32
CA GLN A 137 11.98 -10.55 -8.64
C GLN A 137 11.46 -9.32 -9.36
N VAL A 138 11.71 -9.24 -10.67
CA VAL A 138 11.20 -8.18 -11.53
C VAL A 138 10.36 -8.80 -12.63
N SER A 139 9.13 -8.37 -12.74
CA SER A 139 8.18 -8.76 -13.79
C SER A 139 8.49 -8.06 -15.10
N SER A 140 8.03 -8.65 -16.20
CA SER A 140 8.09 -8.03 -17.53
C SER A 140 7.33 -6.70 -17.64
N ASP A 141 6.42 -6.41 -16.73
CA ASP A 141 5.67 -5.15 -16.66
C ASP A 141 6.30 -4.11 -15.69
N GLY A 142 7.52 -4.39 -15.20
CA GLY A 142 8.27 -3.54 -14.27
C GLY A 142 7.88 -3.69 -12.81
N THR A 143 6.86 -4.50 -12.48
CA THR A 143 6.51 -4.81 -11.09
C THR A 143 7.68 -5.50 -10.39
N ARG A 144 8.03 -5.07 -9.17
CA ARG A 144 9.10 -5.66 -8.37
C ARG A 144 8.51 -6.30 -7.11
N LYS A 145 8.92 -7.51 -6.82
CA LYS A 145 8.54 -8.22 -5.60
C LYS A 145 9.79 -8.58 -4.81
N TRP A 146 9.75 -8.37 -3.50
CA TRP A 146 10.80 -8.77 -2.58
C TRP A 146 10.25 -9.73 -1.53
N LEU A 147 10.95 -10.82 -1.33
CA LEU A 147 10.82 -11.68 -0.16
C LEU A 147 11.79 -11.17 0.90
N LEU A 148 11.25 -10.77 2.04
CA LEU A 148 11.96 -10.15 3.14
C LEU A 148 12.04 -11.10 4.33
N ALA A 149 13.20 -11.11 5.01
CA ALA A 149 13.35 -11.80 6.28
C ALA A 149 13.39 -10.80 7.43
N ALA A 150 12.58 -11.09 8.45
CA ALA A 150 12.63 -10.43 9.74
C ALA A 150 13.80 -10.93 10.60
N ALA A 151 14.08 -10.24 11.71
CA ALA A 151 15.18 -10.60 12.62
C ALA A 151 15.05 -12.00 13.26
N ASP A 152 13.82 -12.49 13.39
CA ASP A 152 13.50 -13.84 13.88
C ASP A 152 13.53 -14.93 12.78
N GLY A 153 13.93 -14.55 11.56
CA GLY A 153 14.00 -15.43 10.40
C GLY A 153 12.65 -15.69 9.72
N GLN A 154 11.55 -15.13 10.19
CA GLN A 154 10.26 -15.23 9.51
C GLN A 154 10.23 -14.37 8.25
N GLU A 155 9.49 -14.82 7.24
CA GLU A 155 9.49 -14.22 5.92
C GLU A 155 8.14 -13.60 5.57
N TYR A 156 8.17 -12.48 4.85
CA TYR A 156 7.00 -11.78 4.31
C TYR A 156 7.37 -11.08 3.01
N GLU A 157 6.38 -10.78 2.19
CA GLU A 157 6.60 -10.18 0.86
C GLU A 157 6.10 -8.73 0.81
N MET A 158 6.75 -7.92 -0.03
CA MET A 158 6.26 -6.62 -0.47
C MET A 158 6.34 -6.52 -1.99
N VAL A 159 5.53 -5.64 -2.58
CA VAL A 159 5.47 -5.45 -4.04
C VAL A 159 5.45 -3.98 -4.38
N PHE A 160 6.33 -3.55 -5.31
CA PHE A 160 6.28 -2.25 -5.94
C PHE A 160 5.66 -2.37 -7.33
N ILE A 161 4.66 -1.55 -7.61
CA ILE A 161 3.91 -1.54 -8.86
C ILE A 161 4.12 -0.18 -9.53
N PRO A 162 4.93 -0.10 -10.60
CA PRO A 162 5.07 1.12 -11.38
C PRO A 162 3.83 1.39 -12.24
N ASP A 163 3.48 2.64 -12.41
CA ASP A 163 2.45 3.12 -13.32
C ASP A 163 2.93 4.45 -13.95
N ALA A 164 2.32 4.93 -15.01
CA ALA A 164 2.79 6.09 -15.79
C ALA A 164 3.11 7.32 -14.92
N ASP A 165 2.24 7.64 -13.96
CA ASP A 165 2.37 8.85 -13.12
C ASP A 165 2.55 8.53 -11.62
N ARG A 166 2.76 7.26 -11.25
CA ARG A 166 2.82 6.86 -9.84
C ARG A 166 3.47 5.50 -9.65
N GLY A 167 4.17 5.36 -8.54
CA GLY A 167 4.62 4.07 -8.02
C GLY A 167 3.85 3.72 -6.75
N THR A 168 3.30 2.53 -6.70
CA THR A 168 2.52 2.05 -5.55
C THR A 168 3.25 0.92 -4.85
N LEU A 169 3.54 1.08 -3.57
CA LEU A 169 4.07 0.01 -2.73
C LEU A 169 2.94 -0.72 -2.00
N CYS A 170 2.84 -2.01 -2.23
CA CYS A 170 1.99 -2.93 -1.49
C CYS A 170 2.77 -3.47 -0.29
N VAL A 171 2.32 -3.11 0.92
CA VAL A 171 3.01 -3.37 2.19
C VAL A 171 2.28 -4.44 2.98
N SER A 172 3.03 -5.37 3.56
CA SER A 172 2.55 -6.40 4.47
C SER A 172 2.45 -5.89 5.90
N SER A 173 1.46 -6.40 6.65
CA SER A 173 1.21 -6.07 8.06
C SER A 173 1.39 -7.25 9.02
N GLN A 174 1.44 -8.46 8.49
CA GLN A 174 1.58 -9.70 9.28
C GLN A 174 2.45 -10.72 8.53
N VAL A 175 3.03 -11.63 9.25
CA VAL A 175 3.58 -12.87 8.71
C VAL A 175 2.45 -13.91 8.70
N GLY A 176 1.98 -14.27 7.50
CA GLY A 176 0.75 -15.05 7.32
C GLY A 176 -0.52 -14.21 7.49
N CYS A 177 -1.67 -14.85 7.71
CA CYS A 177 -2.95 -14.17 7.90
C CYS A 177 -3.92 -14.99 8.77
N THR A 178 -4.74 -14.31 9.57
CA THR A 178 -5.78 -14.95 10.40
C THR A 178 -7.10 -15.21 9.67
N LEU A 179 -7.33 -14.55 8.52
CA LEU A 179 -8.67 -14.44 7.94
C LEU A 179 -9.11 -15.63 7.12
N ASN A 180 -8.19 -16.44 6.63
CA ASN A 180 -8.45 -17.63 5.79
C ASN A 180 -9.35 -17.34 4.57
N CYS A 181 -9.22 -16.17 3.95
CA CYS A 181 -9.95 -15.83 2.73
C CYS A 181 -9.58 -16.82 1.62
N ARG A 182 -10.58 -17.55 1.07
CA ARG A 182 -10.33 -18.70 0.20
C ARG A 182 -9.79 -18.36 -1.19
N PHE A 183 -9.98 -17.13 -1.64
CA PHE A 183 -9.43 -16.65 -2.92
C PHE A 183 -7.97 -16.15 -2.79
N CYS A 184 -7.44 -16.00 -1.58
CA CYS A 184 -6.14 -15.43 -1.30
C CYS A 184 -5.12 -16.49 -0.93
N HIS A 185 -3.95 -16.49 -1.58
CA HIS A 185 -2.86 -17.43 -1.27
C HIS A 185 -2.33 -17.23 0.15
N THR A 186 -2.14 -15.98 0.61
CA THR A 186 -1.81 -15.67 2.01
C THR A 186 -2.87 -16.21 2.97
N GLY A 187 -4.14 -16.27 2.56
CA GLY A 187 -5.22 -16.86 3.35
C GLY A 187 -5.05 -18.36 3.64
N THR A 188 -4.22 -19.07 2.87
CA THR A 188 -3.87 -20.49 3.14
C THR A 188 -2.81 -20.64 4.22
N MET A 189 -2.10 -19.55 4.54
CA MET A 189 -1.10 -19.51 5.60
C MET A 189 -1.78 -19.28 6.95
N ARG A 190 -1.24 -19.88 8.01
CA ARG A 190 -1.64 -19.49 9.36
C ARG A 190 -0.92 -18.21 9.76
N LEU A 191 -1.57 -17.41 10.60
CA LEU A 191 -0.88 -16.29 11.24
C LEU A 191 0.28 -16.81 12.09
N VAL A 192 1.47 -16.32 11.81
CA VAL A 192 2.65 -16.54 12.65
C VAL A 192 2.71 -15.45 13.71
N ARG A 193 2.78 -14.18 13.28
CA ARG A 193 2.77 -13.00 14.15
C ARG A 193 2.43 -11.71 13.39
N ASN A 194 2.17 -10.68 14.14
CA ASN A 194 2.11 -9.31 13.62
C ASN A 194 3.52 -8.81 13.26
N LEU A 195 3.63 -7.94 12.25
CA LEU A 195 4.83 -7.16 11.99
C LEU A 195 4.87 -5.95 12.93
N ALA A 196 6.03 -5.67 13.48
CA ALA A 196 6.28 -4.45 14.26
C ALA A 196 6.24 -3.20 13.37
N ALA A 197 6.01 -2.02 13.96
CA ALA A 197 6.02 -0.75 13.22
C ALA A 197 7.32 -0.55 12.43
N GLY A 198 8.47 -0.93 13.00
CA GLY A 198 9.77 -0.88 12.34
C GLY A 198 9.86 -1.79 11.12
N GLU A 199 9.28 -2.98 11.16
CA GLU A 199 9.23 -3.90 10.02
C GLU A 199 8.31 -3.38 8.90
N ILE A 200 7.21 -2.71 9.28
CA ILE A 200 6.30 -2.08 8.31
C ILE A 200 6.95 -0.86 7.65
N VAL A 201 7.54 0.05 8.43
CA VAL A 201 8.27 1.22 7.91
C VAL A 201 9.49 0.78 7.12
N GLY A 202 10.19 -0.26 7.58
CA GLY A 202 11.35 -0.83 6.92
C GLY A 202 11.09 -1.25 5.48
N GLN A 203 9.87 -1.73 5.15
CA GLN A 203 9.47 -2.03 3.76
C GLN A 203 9.49 -0.76 2.90
N VAL A 204 8.99 0.36 3.43
CA VAL A 204 8.96 1.65 2.71
C VAL A 204 10.37 2.18 2.51
N MET A 205 11.22 2.10 3.55
CA MET A 205 12.60 2.56 3.48
C MET A 205 13.42 1.71 2.51
N LEU A 206 13.28 0.38 2.56
CA LEU A 206 13.95 -0.53 1.62
C LEU A 206 13.50 -0.29 0.17
N ALA A 207 12.21 -0.07 -0.06
CA ALA A 207 11.73 0.25 -1.41
C ALA A 207 12.39 1.53 -1.95
N ARG A 208 12.58 2.56 -1.11
CA ARG A 208 13.31 3.78 -1.50
C ARG A 208 14.80 3.54 -1.74
N ASP A 209 15.43 2.66 -0.95
CA ASP A 209 16.82 2.24 -1.19
C ASP A 209 16.95 1.58 -2.58
N GLU A 210 16.08 0.61 -2.89
CA GLU A 210 16.07 -0.17 -4.12
C GLU A 210 15.67 0.64 -5.38
N LEU A 211 14.92 1.72 -5.18
CA LEU A 211 14.51 2.65 -6.25
C LEU A 211 15.50 3.82 -6.39
N GLY A 212 16.48 3.96 -5.51
CA GLY A 212 17.42 5.09 -5.53
C GLY A 212 16.80 6.44 -5.22
N GLU A 213 15.69 6.48 -4.48
CA GLU A 213 14.83 7.67 -4.33
C GLU A 213 15.22 8.60 -3.18
N TRP A 214 16.31 8.32 -2.47
CA TRP A 214 16.74 9.22 -1.40
C TRP A 214 17.37 10.49 -1.94
N PRO A 215 17.15 11.68 -1.30
CA PRO A 215 17.75 12.93 -1.75
C PRO A 215 19.28 12.83 -1.81
N LYS A 216 19.85 13.09 -2.98
CA LYS A 216 21.30 13.16 -3.19
C LYS A 216 21.77 14.57 -2.81
N GLY A 217 22.88 14.69 -2.07
CA GLY A 217 23.59 15.97 -1.86
C GLY A 217 23.50 16.59 -0.47
N THR A 218 24.41 17.53 -0.24
CA THR A 218 24.59 18.35 0.99
C THR A 218 23.48 19.38 1.14
N MET A 219 23.31 19.91 2.34
CA MET A 219 22.26 20.80 2.85
C MET A 219 21.95 22.09 2.08
N ALA A 220 22.36 22.27 0.83
CA ALA A 220 22.14 23.48 0.02
C ALA A 220 21.45 23.10 -1.29
N GLY A 221 20.14 23.31 -1.37
CA GLY A 221 19.38 23.29 -2.61
C GLY A 221 18.50 22.04 -2.80
N PHE A 222 17.20 22.23 -2.64
CA PHE A 222 16.18 21.29 -3.09
C PHE A 222 16.01 21.42 -4.59
N GLY A 223 16.43 20.43 -5.35
CA GLY A 223 16.21 20.31 -6.78
C GLY A 223 17.00 19.10 -7.32
N PRO A 224 16.51 18.42 -8.37
CA PRO A 224 17.36 17.50 -9.10
C PRO A 224 18.57 18.27 -9.64
N ASP A 225 19.73 17.61 -9.66
CA ASP A 225 20.93 18.20 -10.25
C ASP A 225 20.63 18.44 -11.74
N PRO A 226 20.85 19.66 -12.27
CA PRO A 226 20.60 19.94 -13.69
C PRO A 226 21.47 19.11 -14.66
N GLU A 227 22.47 18.40 -14.14
CA GLU A 227 23.36 17.54 -14.94
C GLU A 227 22.84 16.10 -15.10
N ASP A 228 21.74 15.72 -14.40
CA ASP A 228 21.10 14.37 -14.50
C ASP A 228 20.01 14.31 -15.61
N GLU A 229 19.92 15.29 -16.54
CA GLU A 229 18.91 15.33 -17.61
C GLU A 229 19.14 14.33 -18.76
N ASP A 230 20.23 13.56 -18.77
CA ASP A 230 20.61 12.68 -19.89
C ASP A 230 20.26 11.18 -19.69
N ASP A 231 19.56 10.78 -18.62
CA ASP A 231 19.07 9.41 -18.49
C ASP A 231 17.78 9.19 -19.30
N GLU A 232 17.94 8.94 -20.61
CA GLU A 232 16.87 8.54 -21.55
C GLU A 232 16.23 7.17 -21.24
N GLU A 233 16.57 6.50 -20.16
CA GLU A 233 15.88 5.30 -19.68
C GLU A 233 14.74 5.68 -18.71
N GLY A 234 13.60 5.98 -19.32
CA GLY A 234 12.24 6.20 -18.82
C GLY A 234 11.90 5.89 -17.37
N GLY A 235 12.54 6.52 -16.40
CA GLY A 235 12.11 6.53 -15.02
C GLY A 235 10.86 7.40 -14.90
N HIS A 236 9.72 6.81 -14.50
CA HIS A 236 8.47 7.55 -14.28
C HIS A 236 8.57 8.36 -12.99
N TYR A 237 9.02 9.60 -13.09
CA TYR A 237 9.07 10.55 -11.98
C TYR A 237 7.80 11.39 -11.92
N THR A 238 7.30 11.65 -10.70
CA THR A 238 6.34 12.74 -10.51
C THR A 238 7.04 14.09 -10.65
N ALA A 239 6.27 15.19 -10.79
CA ALA A 239 6.82 16.55 -10.90
C ALA A 239 7.74 16.94 -9.72
N ASP A 240 7.72 16.21 -8.61
CA ASP A 240 8.59 16.36 -7.44
C ASP A 240 9.70 15.29 -7.36
N GLY A 241 9.94 14.55 -8.44
CA GLY A 241 11.01 13.54 -8.55
C GLY A 241 10.77 12.25 -7.76
N ARG A 242 9.55 11.98 -7.27
CA ARG A 242 9.24 10.77 -6.49
C ARG A 242 8.82 9.63 -7.37
N ILE A 243 9.46 8.47 -7.20
CA ILE A 243 9.08 7.19 -7.81
C ILE A 243 8.01 6.51 -6.94
N LEU A 244 8.23 6.43 -5.63
CA LEU A 244 7.28 5.88 -4.65
C LEU A 244 6.30 6.96 -4.21
N THR A 245 5.10 6.95 -4.79
CA THR A 245 4.09 7.98 -4.54
C THR A 245 2.92 7.52 -3.70
N ASN A 246 2.64 6.22 -3.67
CA ASN A 246 1.47 5.64 -3.01
C ASN A 246 1.83 4.41 -2.18
N ILE A 247 1.10 4.21 -1.08
CA ILE A 247 1.19 2.99 -0.28
C ILE A 247 -0.20 2.37 -0.17
N VAL A 248 -0.27 1.04 -0.31
CA VAL A 248 -1.47 0.26 -0.04
C VAL A 248 -1.15 -0.85 0.96
N MET A 249 -1.89 -0.92 2.06
CA MET A 249 -1.78 -1.98 3.06
C MET A 249 -2.61 -3.19 2.58
N MET A 250 -2.18 -3.79 1.47
CA MET A 250 -2.86 -4.89 0.77
C MET A 250 -1.95 -6.10 0.57
N GLY A 251 -0.79 -6.12 1.23
CA GLY A 251 0.13 -7.26 1.27
C GLY A 251 -0.37 -8.38 2.18
N MET A 252 0.54 -9.07 2.82
CA MET A 252 0.21 -10.18 3.71
C MET A 252 -0.40 -9.67 5.03
N GLY A 253 -1.53 -10.28 5.45
CA GLY A 253 -2.18 -10.02 6.72
C GLY A 253 -3.42 -9.12 6.66
N GLU A 254 -4.06 -8.95 7.83
CA GLU A 254 -5.17 -8.00 8.06
C GLU A 254 -4.66 -6.83 8.93
N PRO A 255 -4.53 -5.64 8.35
CA PRO A 255 -3.95 -4.49 9.07
C PRO A 255 -4.69 -4.11 10.36
N LEU A 256 -6.01 -4.25 10.39
CA LEU A 256 -6.78 -3.88 11.58
C LEU A 256 -6.65 -4.88 12.74
N TYR A 257 -6.12 -6.08 12.51
CA TYR A 257 -5.71 -6.98 13.59
C TYR A 257 -4.28 -6.71 14.09
N ASN A 258 -3.56 -5.80 13.41
CA ASN A 258 -2.27 -5.26 13.84
C ASN A 258 -2.33 -3.73 14.02
N PHE A 259 -3.42 -3.24 14.57
CA PHE A 259 -3.80 -1.83 14.52
C PHE A 259 -2.74 -0.87 15.07
N ASP A 260 -2.21 -1.14 16.26
CA ASP A 260 -1.32 -0.17 16.93
C ASP A 260 0.04 -0.05 16.21
N GLU A 261 0.59 -1.16 15.72
CA GLU A 261 1.83 -1.17 14.93
C GLU A 261 1.63 -0.50 13.57
N VAL A 262 0.52 -0.81 12.89
CA VAL A 262 0.14 -0.17 11.61
C VAL A 262 -0.05 1.33 11.81
N LYS A 263 -0.74 1.75 12.87
CA LYS A 263 -0.91 3.17 13.21
C LYS A 263 0.43 3.86 13.44
N GLY A 264 1.31 3.23 14.23
CA GLY A 264 2.67 3.74 14.50
C GLY A 264 3.46 3.92 13.21
N ALA A 265 3.49 2.88 12.37
CA ALA A 265 4.18 2.90 11.09
C ALA A 265 3.63 3.98 10.14
N LEU A 266 2.32 4.07 9.97
CA LEU A 266 1.71 5.05 9.07
C LEU A 266 1.91 6.50 9.56
N LYS A 267 1.92 6.74 10.87
CA LYS A 267 2.28 8.07 11.43
C LYS A 267 3.72 8.46 11.07
N ILE A 268 4.66 7.52 11.15
CA ILE A 268 6.05 7.75 10.74
C ILE A 268 6.13 8.04 9.24
N VAL A 269 5.45 7.25 8.42
CA VAL A 269 5.43 7.41 6.96
C VAL A 269 4.83 8.76 6.54
N MET A 270 3.83 9.26 7.27
CA MET A 270 3.18 10.54 6.99
C MET A 270 3.91 11.76 7.56
N ASP A 271 4.92 11.57 8.41
CA ASP A 271 5.61 12.67 9.05
C ASP A 271 6.35 13.56 8.04
N GLY A 272 6.05 14.87 8.06
CA GLY A 272 6.54 15.83 7.08
C GLY A 272 8.04 16.10 7.14
N ASP A 273 8.70 15.85 8.27
CA ASP A 273 10.17 15.99 8.42
C ASP A 273 10.90 14.65 8.14
N GLY A 274 10.20 13.64 7.63
CA GLY A 274 10.74 12.31 7.36
C GLY A 274 10.38 11.82 5.96
N LEU A 275 9.66 10.68 5.87
CA LEU A 275 9.24 10.07 4.60
C LEU A 275 8.20 10.91 3.85
N ALA A 276 7.43 11.73 4.56
CA ALA A 276 6.55 12.78 4.05
C ALA A 276 5.51 12.31 3.00
N LEU A 277 5.00 11.09 3.11
CA LEU A 277 3.91 10.63 2.25
C LEU A 277 2.57 11.21 2.71
N SER A 278 1.85 11.86 1.80
CA SER A 278 0.53 12.40 2.11
C SER A 278 -0.46 11.29 2.47
N ARG A 279 -1.27 11.50 3.52
CA ARG A 279 -2.36 10.58 3.90
C ARG A 279 -3.32 10.23 2.75
N ARG A 280 -3.47 11.12 1.77
CA ARG A 280 -4.30 10.90 0.56
C ARG A 280 -3.68 9.89 -0.41
N ARG A 281 -2.39 9.60 -0.27
CA ARG A 281 -1.63 8.64 -1.06
C ARG A 281 -1.52 7.28 -0.38
N ILE A 282 -2.09 7.13 0.81
CA ILE A 282 -2.06 5.88 1.58
C ILE A 282 -3.46 5.31 1.64
N THR A 283 -3.59 4.01 1.37
CA THR A 283 -4.84 3.26 1.49
C THR A 283 -4.66 2.10 2.47
N LEU A 284 -5.43 2.13 3.55
CA LEU A 284 -5.57 1.01 4.46
C LEU A 284 -6.67 0.10 3.94
N SER A 285 -6.38 -1.19 3.78
CA SER A 285 -7.36 -2.20 3.39
C SER A 285 -7.79 -3.04 4.58
N THR A 286 -9.05 -3.46 4.60
CA THR A 286 -9.56 -4.42 5.58
C THR A 286 -10.60 -5.34 4.97
N SER A 287 -10.65 -6.56 5.44
CA SER A 287 -11.74 -7.48 5.11
C SER A 287 -13.02 -7.22 5.93
N GLY A 288 -12.99 -6.21 6.81
CA GLY A 288 -14.15 -5.78 7.59
C GLY A 288 -14.05 -6.11 9.08
N VAL A 289 -12.94 -5.76 9.72
CA VAL A 289 -12.80 -5.80 11.19
C VAL A 289 -13.54 -4.59 11.76
N VAL A 290 -14.88 -4.68 11.77
CA VAL A 290 -15.81 -3.58 12.03
C VAL A 290 -15.46 -2.76 13.28
N PRO A 291 -15.17 -3.32 14.46
CA PRO A 291 -14.90 -2.52 15.66
C PRO A 291 -13.68 -1.61 15.55
N MET A 292 -12.78 -1.89 14.61
CA MET A 292 -11.54 -1.12 14.44
C MET A 292 -11.64 -0.07 13.34
N MET A 293 -12.71 -0.07 12.52
CA MET A 293 -12.83 0.83 11.39
C MET A 293 -12.95 2.30 11.82
N ALA A 294 -13.82 2.60 12.78
CA ALA A 294 -13.97 3.97 13.30
C ALA A 294 -12.64 4.50 13.84
N ARG A 295 -11.94 3.71 14.68
CA ARG A 295 -10.61 4.07 15.19
C ARG A 295 -9.60 4.33 14.06
N ALA A 296 -9.64 3.55 12.99
CA ALA A 296 -8.75 3.76 11.84
C ALA A 296 -9.01 5.11 11.16
N GLY A 297 -10.27 5.50 11.03
CA GLY A 297 -10.64 6.82 10.50
C GLY A 297 -10.20 7.97 11.39
N GLU A 298 -10.39 7.86 12.69
CA GLU A 298 -10.07 8.90 13.68
C GLU A 298 -8.57 9.01 13.96
N GLU A 299 -7.90 7.88 14.22
CA GLU A 299 -6.52 7.86 14.73
C GLU A 299 -5.46 7.87 13.62
N ILE A 300 -5.77 7.33 12.42
CA ILE A 300 -4.86 7.27 11.27
C ILE A 300 -5.31 8.24 10.17
N GLY A 301 -6.56 8.15 9.75
CA GLY A 301 -7.17 9.08 8.82
C GLY A 301 -6.68 8.95 7.37
N VAL A 302 -6.24 7.78 6.90
CA VAL A 302 -5.89 7.47 5.50
C VAL A 302 -7.10 6.98 4.71
N ASN A 303 -6.99 6.77 3.39
CA ASN A 303 -8.08 6.20 2.59
C ASN A 303 -8.42 4.78 3.06
N LEU A 304 -9.70 4.41 2.96
CA LEU A 304 -10.17 3.08 3.31
C LEU A 304 -10.53 2.28 2.05
N ALA A 305 -10.02 1.06 1.96
CA ALA A 305 -10.48 0.02 1.05
C ALA A 305 -11.08 -1.13 1.85
N VAL A 306 -12.19 -1.66 1.36
CA VAL A 306 -12.91 -2.76 2.00
C VAL A 306 -12.98 -3.94 1.04
N SER A 307 -12.41 -5.05 1.43
CA SER A 307 -12.50 -6.34 0.74
C SER A 307 -13.91 -6.91 0.89
N LEU A 308 -14.85 -6.44 0.07
CA LEU A 308 -16.25 -6.87 0.11
C LEU A 308 -16.45 -8.23 -0.55
N HIS A 309 -16.06 -8.33 -1.82
CA HIS A 309 -15.97 -9.54 -2.65
C HIS A 309 -17.26 -10.32 -2.91
N ALA A 310 -18.34 -10.10 -2.15
CA ALA A 310 -19.65 -10.67 -2.39
C ALA A 310 -20.75 -9.81 -1.77
N VAL A 311 -21.97 -9.95 -2.27
CA VAL A 311 -23.16 -9.20 -1.85
C VAL A 311 -24.18 -10.08 -1.12
N SER A 312 -24.07 -11.40 -1.21
CA SER A 312 -24.86 -12.34 -0.42
C SER A 312 -24.07 -12.86 0.78
N LYS A 313 -24.81 -13.12 1.87
CA LYS A 313 -24.22 -13.65 3.10
C LYS A 313 -23.53 -15.00 2.86
N GLU A 314 -24.18 -15.88 2.13
CA GLU A 314 -23.75 -17.25 1.86
C GLU A 314 -22.41 -17.27 1.10
N ILE A 315 -22.32 -16.52 0.02
CA ILE A 315 -21.08 -16.42 -0.77
C ILE A 315 -19.99 -15.74 0.02
N ARG A 316 -20.31 -14.65 0.73
CA ARG A 316 -19.30 -13.96 1.54
C ARG A 316 -18.80 -14.80 2.71
N ASP A 317 -19.66 -15.59 3.37
CA ASP A 317 -19.27 -16.54 4.43
C ASP A 317 -18.32 -17.64 3.89
N GLU A 318 -18.48 -18.01 2.61
CA GLU A 318 -17.59 -18.96 1.94
C GLU A 318 -16.24 -18.36 1.64
N ILE A 319 -16.19 -17.20 0.95
CA ILE A 319 -14.95 -16.65 0.39
C ILE A 319 -14.20 -15.74 1.36
N VAL A 320 -14.91 -15.08 2.30
CA VAL A 320 -14.37 -14.22 3.38
C VAL A 320 -14.96 -14.66 4.73
N PRO A 321 -14.39 -15.66 5.39
CA PRO A 321 -14.97 -16.26 6.62
C PRO A 321 -15.20 -15.27 7.76
N LEU A 322 -14.53 -14.11 7.77
CA LEU A 322 -14.75 -13.01 8.72
C LEU A 322 -16.21 -12.52 8.72
N ASN A 323 -16.92 -12.67 7.59
CA ASN A 323 -18.34 -12.31 7.46
C ASN A 323 -19.26 -12.98 8.47
N ARG A 324 -18.90 -14.18 8.93
CA ARG A 324 -19.65 -14.89 9.99
C ARG A 324 -19.63 -14.15 11.31
N LYS A 325 -18.59 -13.34 11.55
CA LYS A 325 -18.45 -12.52 12.75
C LYS A 325 -19.01 -11.11 12.56
N TYR A 326 -18.77 -10.51 11.41
CA TYR A 326 -19.21 -9.17 11.04
C TYR A 326 -19.91 -9.25 9.68
N GLY A 327 -21.24 -9.27 9.68
CA GLY A 327 -22.05 -9.43 8.48
C GLY A 327 -22.00 -8.24 7.54
N ILE A 328 -22.52 -8.41 6.31
CA ILE A 328 -22.50 -7.37 5.28
C ILE A 328 -23.17 -6.09 5.77
N ASP A 329 -24.32 -6.18 6.42
CA ASP A 329 -25.08 -5.02 6.90
C ASP A 329 -24.29 -4.21 7.95
N GLU A 330 -23.66 -4.90 8.90
CA GLU A 330 -22.84 -4.30 9.93
C GLU A 330 -21.59 -3.62 9.30
N LEU A 331 -20.96 -4.28 8.32
CA LEU A 331 -19.81 -3.76 7.59
C LEU A 331 -20.18 -2.51 6.79
N LEU A 332 -21.29 -2.53 6.03
CA LEU A 332 -21.71 -1.38 5.21
C LEU A 332 -22.12 -0.21 6.08
N LYS A 333 -22.75 -0.44 7.24
CA LYS A 333 -23.03 0.58 8.23
C LYS A 333 -21.75 1.21 8.76
N ALA A 334 -20.76 0.40 9.13
CA ALA A 334 -19.44 0.92 9.55
C ALA A 334 -18.72 1.71 8.44
N CYS A 335 -18.95 1.36 7.17
CA CYS A 335 -18.47 2.16 6.03
C CYS A 335 -19.18 3.51 5.91
N ALA A 336 -20.49 3.55 6.14
CA ALA A 336 -21.26 4.79 6.14
C ALA A 336 -20.83 5.75 7.26
N ASP A 337 -20.53 5.18 8.42
CA ASP A 337 -20.11 5.91 9.63
C ASP A 337 -18.59 6.21 9.64
N TYR A 338 -17.83 5.80 8.59
CA TYR A 338 -16.38 5.96 8.58
C TYR A 338 -15.95 7.43 8.56
N PRO A 339 -15.13 7.88 9.54
CA PRO A 339 -14.74 9.28 9.67
C PRO A 339 -14.02 9.82 8.42
N GLY A 340 -14.54 10.91 7.88
CA GLY A 340 -13.98 11.58 6.70
C GLY A 340 -14.33 10.93 5.36
N ALA A 341 -15.21 9.92 5.33
CA ALA A 341 -15.81 9.46 4.08
C ALA A 341 -16.67 10.54 3.44
N GLY A 342 -16.62 10.65 2.10
CA GLY A 342 -17.38 11.67 1.35
C GLY A 342 -17.00 11.67 -0.13
N ASN A 343 -17.51 12.64 -0.89
CA ASN A 343 -17.28 12.73 -2.34
C ASN A 343 -15.80 12.82 -2.74
N SER A 344 -15.00 13.57 -1.97
CA SER A 344 -13.57 13.72 -2.20
C SER A 344 -12.74 12.54 -1.66
N ARG A 345 -13.32 11.71 -0.80
CA ARG A 345 -12.66 10.59 -0.13
C ARG A 345 -13.61 9.40 -0.05
N ARG A 346 -13.78 8.76 -1.19
CA ARG A 346 -14.69 7.62 -1.33
C ARG A 346 -14.15 6.37 -0.69
N ILE A 347 -15.03 5.58 -0.09
CA ILE A 347 -14.72 4.19 0.28
C ILE A 347 -14.45 3.40 -1.01
N THR A 348 -13.38 2.62 -1.02
CA THR A 348 -13.09 1.72 -2.14
C THR A 348 -13.53 0.31 -1.78
N PHE A 349 -14.52 -0.24 -2.49
CA PHE A 349 -14.84 -1.66 -2.38
C PHE A 349 -13.97 -2.45 -3.36
N GLU A 350 -13.17 -3.34 -2.83
CA GLU A 350 -12.42 -4.32 -3.60
C GLU A 350 -13.33 -5.54 -3.85
N TYR A 351 -13.48 -5.94 -5.11
CA TYR A 351 -14.39 -7.01 -5.52
C TYR A 351 -13.67 -7.96 -6.47
N VAL A 352 -13.24 -9.12 -5.96
CA VAL A 352 -12.60 -10.17 -6.77
C VAL A 352 -13.68 -10.87 -7.62
N MET A 353 -13.45 -11.01 -8.91
CA MET A 353 -14.38 -11.61 -9.87
C MET A 353 -14.09 -13.10 -9.97
N LEU A 354 -14.94 -13.93 -9.35
CA LEU A 354 -14.85 -15.37 -9.32
C LEU A 354 -15.96 -15.96 -10.21
N LYS A 355 -15.57 -16.72 -11.24
CA LYS A 355 -16.48 -17.30 -12.22
C LYS A 355 -17.57 -18.15 -11.55
N ASP A 356 -18.82 -17.91 -11.95
CA ASP A 356 -20.01 -18.62 -11.49
C ASP A 356 -20.24 -18.57 -9.96
N LYS A 357 -19.60 -17.62 -9.25
CA LYS A 357 -19.73 -17.45 -7.80
C LYS A 357 -20.33 -16.11 -7.39
N ASN A 358 -19.75 -15.01 -7.89
CA ASN A 358 -20.09 -13.65 -7.47
C ASN A 358 -20.10 -12.67 -8.64
N ASP A 359 -20.21 -13.19 -9.88
CA ASP A 359 -20.02 -12.41 -11.10
C ASP A 359 -21.30 -12.27 -11.95
N SER A 360 -22.46 -12.62 -11.39
CA SER A 360 -23.74 -12.51 -12.11
C SER A 360 -24.22 -11.05 -12.24
N ASP A 361 -25.16 -10.83 -13.16
CA ASP A 361 -25.83 -9.52 -13.28
C ASP A 361 -26.62 -9.15 -12.03
N ASP A 362 -27.16 -10.16 -11.34
CA ASP A 362 -27.91 -9.94 -10.09
C ASP A 362 -26.96 -9.53 -8.95
N ASP A 363 -25.74 -10.08 -8.88
CA ASP A 363 -24.72 -9.61 -7.94
C ASP A 363 -24.37 -8.14 -8.21
N ALA A 364 -24.22 -7.74 -9.47
CA ALA A 364 -23.94 -6.34 -9.82
C ALA A 364 -25.09 -5.41 -9.40
N ARG A 365 -26.35 -5.81 -9.65
CA ARG A 365 -27.53 -5.04 -9.27
C ARG A 365 -27.65 -4.93 -7.75
N GLU A 366 -27.40 -6.02 -7.04
CA GLU A 366 -27.45 -6.06 -5.58
C GLU A 366 -26.34 -5.21 -4.96
N LEU A 367 -25.12 -5.22 -5.51
CA LEU A 367 -24.03 -4.35 -5.08
C LEU A 367 -24.41 -2.87 -5.20
N VAL A 368 -25.02 -2.48 -6.32
CA VAL A 368 -25.55 -1.13 -6.55
C VAL A 368 -26.63 -0.80 -5.53
N ARG A 369 -27.56 -1.73 -5.30
CA ARG A 369 -28.67 -1.55 -4.35
C ARG A 369 -28.11 -1.29 -2.93
N LEU A 370 -27.17 -2.10 -2.47
CA LEU A 370 -26.54 -1.97 -1.17
C LEU A 370 -25.81 -0.63 -1.03
N ILE A 371 -24.98 -0.24 -1.99
CA ILE A 371 -24.25 1.03 -1.95
C ILE A 371 -25.22 2.22 -1.83
N LYS A 372 -26.32 2.19 -2.59
CA LYS A 372 -27.36 3.25 -2.54
C LYS A 372 -28.16 3.23 -1.25
N GLN A 373 -28.54 2.03 -0.77
CA GLN A 373 -29.32 1.85 0.46
C GLN A 373 -28.62 2.44 1.68
N TYR A 374 -27.29 2.24 1.78
CA TYR A 374 -26.49 2.77 2.90
C TYR A 374 -25.97 4.18 2.64
N GLY A 375 -26.33 4.84 1.53
CA GLY A 375 -25.90 6.20 1.19
C GLY A 375 -24.38 6.33 1.02
N LEU A 376 -23.70 5.29 0.56
CA LEU A 376 -22.24 5.23 0.56
C LEU A 376 -21.62 6.06 -0.57
N HIS A 377 -20.71 6.94 -0.23
CA HIS A 377 -19.79 7.54 -1.19
C HIS A 377 -18.69 6.55 -1.55
N ALA A 378 -18.92 5.76 -2.60
CA ALA A 378 -18.07 4.62 -2.92
C ALA A 378 -17.60 4.57 -4.38
N LYS A 379 -16.54 3.80 -4.61
CA LYS A 379 -16.13 3.26 -5.90
C LYS A 379 -15.89 1.75 -5.72
N VAL A 380 -16.01 0.98 -6.79
CA VAL A 380 -15.80 -0.46 -6.79
C VAL A 380 -14.60 -0.79 -7.68
N ASN A 381 -13.53 -1.33 -7.12
CA ASN A 381 -12.43 -1.88 -7.90
C ASN A 381 -12.73 -3.35 -8.22
N LEU A 382 -12.98 -3.67 -9.48
CA LEU A 382 -13.16 -5.04 -9.93
C LEU A 382 -11.79 -5.66 -10.17
N ILE A 383 -11.52 -6.77 -9.49
CA ILE A 383 -10.25 -7.49 -9.57
C ILE A 383 -10.50 -8.82 -10.28
N PRO A 384 -10.10 -8.98 -11.56
CA PRO A 384 -10.07 -10.30 -12.18
C PRO A 384 -9.26 -11.25 -11.30
N PHE A 385 -9.80 -12.41 -10.98
CA PHE A 385 -9.13 -13.34 -10.07
C PHE A 385 -7.74 -13.71 -10.59
N ASN A 386 -6.76 -13.67 -9.70
CA ASN A 386 -5.38 -14.06 -10.01
C ASN A 386 -5.14 -15.47 -9.47
N PRO A 387 -5.12 -16.51 -10.33
CA PRO A 387 -4.93 -17.88 -9.88
C PRO A 387 -3.53 -18.06 -9.25
N TRP A 388 -3.49 -18.97 -8.30
CA TRP A 388 -2.25 -19.41 -7.62
C TRP A 388 -2.27 -20.94 -7.49
N PRO A 389 -1.13 -21.63 -7.29
CA PRO A 389 -1.08 -23.11 -7.21
C PRO A 389 -1.97 -23.65 -6.10
N GLY A 390 -2.98 -24.44 -6.46
CA GLY A 390 -3.98 -25.01 -5.54
C GLY A 390 -5.22 -24.15 -5.33
N ALA A 391 -5.38 -23.02 -6.05
CA ALA A 391 -6.62 -22.24 -6.01
C ALA A 391 -7.81 -23.05 -6.53
N MET A 392 -8.94 -22.96 -5.81
CA MET A 392 -10.16 -23.67 -6.14
C MET A 392 -11.15 -22.88 -7.03
N TYR A 393 -10.85 -21.62 -7.31
CA TYR A 393 -11.70 -20.73 -8.10
C TYR A 393 -11.09 -20.48 -9.46
N GLU A 394 -11.98 -20.13 -10.41
CA GLU A 394 -11.61 -19.71 -11.75
C GLU A 394 -11.87 -18.21 -11.93
N CYS A 395 -11.14 -17.62 -12.87
CA CYS A 395 -11.33 -16.23 -13.28
C CYS A 395 -12.59 -16.09 -14.14
N SER A 396 -13.40 -15.07 -13.89
CA SER A 396 -14.49 -14.68 -14.79
C SER A 396 -13.96 -14.29 -16.17
N SER A 397 -14.74 -14.51 -17.22
CA SER A 397 -14.32 -14.09 -18.58
C SER A 397 -14.20 -12.57 -18.69
N PRO A 398 -13.35 -12.05 -19.59
CA PRO A 398 -13.23 -10.61 -19.81
C PRO A 398 -14.56 -9.93 -20.16
N GLU A 399 -15.42 -10.61 -20.91
CA GLU A 399 -16.76 -10.15 -21.31
C GLU A 399 -17.64 -10.02 -20.06
N ARG A 400 -17.59 -11.01 -19.16
CA ARG A 400 -18.36 -11.02 -17.92
C ARG A 400 -17.92 -9.88 -16.99
N VAL A 401 -16.61 -9.70 -16.82
CA VAL A 401 -16.04 -8.59 -16.02
C VAL A 401 -16.46 -7.24 -16.58
N ARG A 402 -16.42 -7.06 -17.92
CA ARG A 402 -16.86 -5.82 -18.57
C ARG A 402 -18.36 -5.58 -18.41
N ALA A 403 -19.19 -6.60 -18.56
CA ALA A 403 -20.64 -6.49 -18.38
C ALA A 403 -20.97 -6.08 -16.93
N PHE A 404 -20.34 -6.70 -15.94
CA PHE A 404 -20.50 -6.38 -14.53
C PHE A 404 -20.09 -4.93 -14.23
N SER A 405 -18.90 -4.49 -14.73
CA SER A 405 -18.42 -3.11 -14.62
C SER A 405 -19.42 -2.11 -15.21
N ASN A 406 -19.94 -2.40 -16.42
CA ASN A 406 -20.87 -1.53 -17.11
C ASN A 406 -22.21 -1.37 -16.36
N LEU A 407 -22.73 -2.45 -15.74
CA LEU A 407 -23.96 -2.37 -14.93
C LEU A 407 -23.78 -1.42 -13.74
N ILE A 408 -22.65 -1.51 -13.03
CA ILE A 408 -22.34 -0.63 -11.91
C ILE A 408 -22.14 0.80 -12.41
N PHE A 409 -21.37 0.99 -13.48
CA PHE A 409 -21.07 2.31 -14.04
C PHE A 409 -22.33 3.05 -14.51
N LYS A 410 -23.24 2.35 -15.20
CA LYS A 410 -24.54 2.91 -15.63
C LYS A 410 -25.41 3.37 -14.46
N SER A 411 -25.18 2.87 -13.26
CA SER A 411 -25.89 3.30 -12.04
C SER A 411 -25.29 4.55 -11.37
N GLY A 412 -24.21 5.13 -11.96
CA GLY A 412 -23.51 6.31 -11.45
C GLY A 412 -22.37 6.00 -10.45
N ILE A 413 -22.00 4.73 -10.29
CA ILE A 413 -20.90 4.31 -9.41
C ILE A 413 -19.68 3.97 -10.25
N SER A 414 -18.51 4.55 -9.93
CA SER A 414 -17.25 4.22 -10.60
C SER A 414 -16.85 2.78 -10.33
N ALA A 415 -16.61 2.00 -11.40
CA ALA A 415 -16.29 0.57 -11.31
C ALA A 415 -15.12 0.18 -12.22
N PRO A 416 -13.90 0.73 -12.01
CA PRO A 416 -12.75 0.37 -12.82
C PRO A 416 -12.38 -1.10 -12.65
N VAL A 417 -11.94 -1.71 -13.74
CA VAL A 417 -11.35 -3.06 -13.76
C VAL A 417 -9.85 -2.91 -13.54
N ARG A 418 -9.31 -3.59 -12.53
CA ARG A 418 -7.87 -3.59 -12.24
C ARG A 418 -7.13 -4.42 -13.28
N THR A 419 -6.13 -3.84 -13.91
CA THR A 419 -5.18 -4.60 -14.70
C THR A 419 -4.25 -5.35 -13.75
N PRO A 420 -4.21 -6.69 -13.81
CA PRO A 420 -3.28 -7.46 -12.99
C PRO A 420 -1.83 -7.12 -13.34
N ARG A 421 -1.00 -6.92 -12.34
CA ARG A 421 0.42 -6.62 -12.45
C ARG A 421 1.24 -7.72 -11.79
N GLY A 422 2.44 -8.02 -12.34
CA GLY A 422 3.38 -8.98 -11.76
C GLY A 422 2.85 -10.42 -11.66
N ARG A 423 1.99 -10.86 -12.57
CA ARG A 423 1.46 -12.23 -12.57
C ARG A 423 2.51 -13.30 -12.77
N ASP A 424 3.48 -13.02 -13.62
CA ASP A 424 4.60 -13.90 -13.98
C ASP A 424 5.52 -14.20 -12.79
N ILE A 425 5.56 -13.30 -11.81
CA ILE A 425 6.33 -13.44 -10.57
C ILE A 425 5.44 -13.66 -9.33
N MET A 426 4.18 -14.01 -9.50
CA MET A 426 3.22 -14.21 -8.40
C MET A 426 3.12 -12.99 -7.46
N ALA A 427 3.11 -11.79 -8.02
CA ALA A 427 3.05 -10.52 -7.28
C ALA A 427 1.66 -9.85 -7.32
N ALA A 428 0.70 -10.39 -8.08
CA ALA A 428 -0.63 -9.81 -8.17
C ALA A 428 -1.43 -9.98 -6.85
N CYS A 429 -2.47 -9.15 -6.70
CA CYS A 429 -3.33 -9.19 -5.52
C CYS A 429 -3.85 -10.60 -5.23
N GLY A 430 -3.68 -11.06 -3.99
CA GLY A 430 -4.08 -12.37 -3.52
C GLY A 430 -3.08 -13.50 -3.79
N GLN A 431 -1.92 -13.22 -4.42
CA GLN A 431 -0.93 -14.25 -4.77
C GLN A 431 0.25 -14.36 -3.78
N LEU A 432 0.43 -13.39 -2.89
CA LEU A 432 1.58 -13.36 -1.97
C LEU A 432 1.58 -14.54 -1.01
N LYS A 433 2.74 -15.19 -0.86
CA LYS A 433 2.97 -16.30 0.06
C LYS A 433 4.45 -16.47 0.34
N SER A 434 4.82 -16.54 1.61
CA SER A 434 6.17 -16.91 2.06
C SER A 434 6.21 -18.35 2.58
N ALA A 435 7.42 -18.86 2.82
CA ALA A 435 7.64 -20.16 3.44
C ALA A 435 7.50 -20.12 4.99
N ALA A 436 7.11 -18.98 5.55
CA ALA A 436 6.97 -18.82 6.99
C ALA A 436 6.02 -19.85 7.59
N THR A 437 6.47 -20.50 8.64
CA THR A 437 5.70 -21.50 9.40
C THR A 437 5.62 -21.07 10.86
N LYS A 438 4.46 -21.30 11.48
CA LYS A 438 4.32 -21.06 12.92
C LYS A 438 5.25 -21.99 13.68
N PRO A 439 6.21 -21.49 14.49
CA PRO A 439 7.07 -22.33 15.29
C PRO A 439 6.24 -23.27 16.19
N SER A 440 6.73 -24.48 16.35
CA SER A 440 6.17 -25.42 17.34
C SER A 440 6.38 -24.91 18.76
N ARG A 441 5.63 -25.43 19.72
CA ARG A 441 5.79 -25.04 21.14
C ARG A 441 7.23 -25.29 21.62
N ALA A 442 7.82 -26.42 21.24
CA ALA A 442 9.20 -26.77 21.60
C ALA A 442 10.24 -25.80 20.99
N GLU A 443 10.00 -25.30 19.78
CA GLU A 443 10.86 -24.25 19.17
C GLU A 443 10.70 -22.90 19.87
N LEU A 444 9.48 -22.54 20.28
CA LEU A 444 9.24 -21.31 21.06
C LEU A 444 9.92 -21.36 22.43
N ASP A 445 9.86 -22.50 23.10
CA ASP A 445 10.51 -22.73 24.38
C ASP A 445 12.05 -22.64 24.22
N ARG A 446 12.61 -23.25 23.17
CA ARG A 446 14.05 -23.15 22.86
C ARG A 446 14.47 -21.71 22.57
N ILE A 447 13.70 -20.96 21.78
CA ILE A 447 13.98 -19.55 21.47
C ILE A 447 13.92 -18.69 22.75
N ALA A 448 13.02 -18.99 23.67
CA ALA A 448 12.93 -18.33 24.98
C ALA A 448 14.15 -18.63 25.84
N ASP A 449 14.59 -19.89 25.91
CA ASP A 449 15.77 -20.31 26.66
C ASP A 449 17.05 -19.68 26.09
N GLU A 450 17.20 -19.67 24.75
CA GLU A 450 18.33 -19.01 24.07
C GLU A 450 18.37 -17.49 24.34
N LYS A 451 17.21 -16.81 24.36
CA LYS A 451 17.12 -15.40 24.74
C LYS A 451 17.49 -15.16 26.19
N GLN A 452 17.09 -16.04 27.09
CA GLN A 452 17.40 -15.94 28.52
C GLN A 452 18.89 -16.19 28.79
N ALA A 453 19.50 -17.14 28.08
CA ALA A 453 20.94 -17.40 28.15
C ALA A 453 21.80 -16.26 27.56
N ALA A 454 21.26 -15.49 26.61
CA ALA A 454 21.95 -14.34 26.03
C ALA A 454 21.84 -13.05 26.89
N LEU A 455 21.00 -13.07 27.93
CA LEU A 455 20.77 -11.95 28.86
C LEU A 455 21.50 -12.13 30.21
N GLY A 456 22.10 -13.29 30.47
CA GLY A 456 22.95 -13.60 31.64
C GLY A 456 24.42 -13.64 31.28
#